data_f1913aff4b9ce4e3779e3c75b5dcf4c1
#
_entry.id   f1913aff4b9ce4e3779e3c75b5dcf4c1
#
_cell.length_a   1.000
_cell.length_b   1.000
_cell.length_c   1.000
_cell.angle_alpha   90.00
_cell.angle_beta   90.00
_cell.angle_gamma   90.00
#
_symmetry.space_group_name_H-M   'P 1'
#
loop_
_entity.id
_entity.type
_entity.pdbx_description
1 polymer ?
#
loop_
_entity_poly.entity_id
_entity_poly.type
_entity_poly.pdbx_seq_one_letter_code
_entity_poly.pdbx_strand_id
1 'polypeptide(L)'
;ARHAAILRNLAAKEDEISKLQAANVELERVDKDIRANEEFLGRQKLNYEEAKLRSSTSGTSTSIRILDMPSVSDKPINKNYYFSALVGLGLGLAFGVVLVVVLGTLDDRIKSAQDVEGSLGLPLIGTIPRVVTTAGPDRALLARQDKDRIATEAVRSIYSALKVNPAVAKARVFLVTSTRPSEGKTFVATNLALIFAQHSERVLVIDADLRLPNVGPSLGFTGDAGLSRWFNGEVSLDDAIVRDVAPGLDVLPVGISCKNPTQVINHPKFLEMIDGLRGRY
;
A
#
# COMPACT_ATOMS: atom_id res chain seq x y z
N ALA A 1 -25.31 -24.70 19.38
CA ALA A 1 -24.79 -25.96 18.88
C ALA A 1 -25.60 -26.49 17.65
N ARG A 2 -26.94 -26.53 17.70
CA ARG A 2 -27.76 -27.04 16.57
C ARG A 2 -27.63 -26.23 15.28
N HIS A 3 -27.54 -24.92 15.32
CA HIS A 3 -27.42 -24.05 14.14
C HIS A 3 -26.08 -24.23 13.39
N ALA A 4 -25.01 -24.42 14.13
CA ALA A 4 -23.67 -24.67 13.54
C ALA A 4 -23.56 -26.06 12.88
N ALA A 5 -24.29 -27.03 13.40
CA ALA A 5 -24.37 -28.38 12.79
C ALA A 5 -25.18 -28.36 11.46
N ILE A 6 -26.27 -27.59 11.42
CA ILE A 6 -27.07 -27.42 10.20
C ILE A 6 -26.28 -26.70 9.11
N LEU A 7 -25.52 -25.64 9.43
CA LEU A 7 -24.68 -24.93 8.47
C LEU A 7 -23.54 -25.80 7.91
N ARG A 8 -22.93 -26.65 8.73
CA ARG A 8 -21.93 -27.63 8.26
C ARG A 8 -22.53 -28.69 7.34
N ASN A 9 -23.72 -29.18 7.66
CA ASN A 9 -24.41 -30.13 6.81
C ASN A 9 -24.87 -29.52 5.48
N LEU A 10 -25.29 -28.25 5.48
CA LEU A 10 -25.61 -27.50 4.25
C LEU A 10 -24.37 -27.34 3.37
N ALA A 11 -23.25 -26.87 3.92
CA ALA A 11 -22.01 -26.70 3.17
C ALA A 11 -21.48 -28.04 2.60
N ALA A 12 -21.60 -29.14 3.36
CA ALA A 12 -21.23 -30.46 2.88
C ALA A 12 -22.15 -30.94 1.72
N LYS A 13 -23.44 -30.62 1.79
CA LYS A 13 -24.40 -30.94 0.72
C LYS A 13 -24.20 -30.09 -0.55
N GLU A 14 -23.82 -28.82 -0.39
CA GLU A 14 -23.46 -27.94 -1.52
C GLU A 14 -22.20 -28.44 -2.25
N ASP A 15 -21.17 -28.90 -1.51
CA ASP A 15 -19.97 -29.50 -2.11
C ASP A 15 -20.28 -30.81 -2.83
N GLU A 16 -21.13 -31.65 -2.26
CA GLU A 16 -21.61 -32.90 -2.89
C GLU A 16 -22.41 -32.62 -4.17
N ILE A 17 -23.30 -31.61 -4.16
CA ILE A 17 -24.05 -31.16 -5.34
C ILE A 17 -23.12 -30.64 -6.43
N SER A 18 -22.10 -29.83 -6.06
CA SER A 18 -21.15 -29.31 -7.03
C SER A 18 -20.34 -30.42 -7.72
N LYS A 19 -19.91 -31.42 -6.96
CA LYS A 19 -19.22 -32.61 -7.49
C LYS A 19 -20.12 -33.47 -8.41
N LEU A 20 -21.37 -33.62 -8.03
CA LEU A 20 -22.36 -34.32 -8.87
C LEU A 20 -22.66 -33.55 -10.17
N GLN A 21 -22.73 -32.22 -10.12
CA GLN A 21 -22.90 -31.39 -11.31
C GLN A 21 -21.68 -31.47 -12.24
N ALA A 22 -20.47 -31.42 -11.70
CA ALA A 22 -19.24 -31.58 -12.49
C ALA A 22 -19.18 -32.97 -13.15
N ALA A 23 -19.52 -34.05 -12.43
CA ALA A 23 -19.57 -35.39 -12.96
C ALA A 23 -20.65 -35.54 -14.03
N ASN A 24 -21.81 -34.90 -13.89
CA ASN A 24 -22.86 -34.91 -14.90
C ASN A 24 -22.42 -34.20 -16.19
N VAL A 25 -21.75 -33.07 -16.10
CA VAL A 25 -21.20 -32.35 -17.29
C VAL A 25 -20.18 -33.23 -18.01
N GLU A 26 -19.35 -33.95 -17.28
CA GLU A 26 -18.37 -34.86 -17.87
C GLU A 26 -19.01 -36.07 -18.51
N LEU A 27 -20.06 -36.60 -17.89
CA LEU A 27 -20.90 -37.68 -18.45
C LEU A 27 -21.60 -37.25 -19.75
N GLU A 28 -22.20 -36.03 -19.79
CA GLU A 28 -22.81 -35.50 -21.02
C GLU A 28 -21.78 -35.32 -22.14
N ARG A 29 -20.55 -34.91 -21.79
CA ARG A 29 -19.47 -34.79 -22.77
C ARG A 29 -19.08 -36.14 -23.37
N VAL A 30 -18.86 -37.13 -22.50
CA VAL A 30 -18.55 -38.51 -22.94
C VAL A 30 -19.66 -39.10 -23.79
N ASP A 31 -20.91 -38.89 -23.39
CA ASP A 31 -22.08 -39.38 -24.15
C ASP A 31 -22.17 -38.72 -25.53
N LYS A 32 -21.85 -37.43 -25.63
CA LYS A 32 -21.76 -36.69 -26.88
C LYS A 32 -20.62 -37.23 -27.78
N ASP A 33 -19.45 -37.49 -27.20
CA ASP A 33 -18.32 -38.07 -27.93
C ASP A 33 -18.62 -39.52 -28.40
N ILE A 34 -19.31 -40.30 -27.59
CA ILE A 34 -19.77 -41.67 -27.99
C ILE A 34 -20.72 -41.58 -29.19
N ARG A 35 -21.73 -40.71 -29.14
CA ARG A 35 -22.69 -40.55 -30.26
C ARG A 35 -22.01 -40.07 -31.52
N ALA A 36 -21.06 -39.10 -31.40
CA ALA A 36 -20.29 -38.61 -32.54
C ALA A 36 -19.43 -39.74 -33.17
N ASN A 37 -18.81 -40.57 -32.34
CA ASN A 37 -18.04 -41.72 -32.82
C ASN A 37 -18.91 -42.82 -33.44
N GLU A 38 -20.09 -43.08 -32.88
CA GLU A 38 -21.05 -44.05 -33.46
C GLU A 38 -21.56 -43.60 -34.83
N GLU A 39 -21.88 -42.29 -34.96
CA GLU A 39 -22.29 -41.70 -36.24
C GLU A 39 -21.15 -41.75 -37.28
N PHE A 40 -19.93 -41.45 -36.85
CA PHE A 40 -18.75 -41.54 -37.70
C PHE A 40 -18.52 -43.01 -38.20
N LEU A 41 -18.59 -43.97 -37.26
CA LEU A 41 -18.47 -45.39 -37.59
C LEU A 41 -19.60 -45.88 -38.53
N GLY A 42 -20.83 -45.39 -38.31
CA GLY A 42 -21.96 -45.66 -39.18
C GLY A 42 -21.71 -45.19 -40.62
N ARG A 43 -21.22 -43.97 -40.80
CA ARG A 43 -20.84 -43.41 -42.11
C ARG A 43 -19.69 -44.20 -42.76
N GLN A 44 -18.68 -44.57 -42.01
CA GLN A 44 -17.58 -45.38 -42.48
C GLN A 44 -18.01 -46.76 -42.97
N LYS A 45 -18.93 -47.44 -42.23
CA LYS A 45 -19.49 -48.73 -42.65
C LYS A 45 -20.27 -48.62 -43.94
N LEU A 46 -21.11 -47.57 -44.07
CA LEU A 46 -21.87 -47.37 -45.33
C LEU A 46 -20.91 -47.11 -46.50
N ASN A 47 -19.88 -46.29 -46.36
CA ASN A 47 -18.90 -46.07 -47.40
C ASN A 47 -18.11 -47.33 -47.77
N TYR A 48 -17.80 -48.16 -46.76
CA TYR A 48 -17.13 -49.44 -46.99
C TYR A 48 -18.02 -50.42 -47.76
N GLU A 49 -19.32 -50.54 -47.39
CA GLU A 49 -20.28 -51.41 -48.09
C GLU A 49 -20.54 -50.94 -49.54
N GLU A 50 -20.65 -49.61 -49.73
CA GLU A 50 -20.79 -49.02 -51.07
C GLU A 50 -19.54 -49.27 -51.94
N ALA A 51 -18.35 -49.13 -51.38
CA ALA A 51 -17.11 -49.47 -52.07
C ALA A 51 -17.03 -51.00 -52.41
N LYS A 52 -17.45 -51.82 -51.49
CA LYS A 52 -17.53 -53.30 -51.69
C LYS A 52 -18.51 -53.67 -52.75
N LEU A 53 -19.70 -53.07 -52.80
CA LEU A 53 -20.68 -53.27 -53.86
C LEU A 53 -20.19 -52.84 -55.24
N ARG A 54 -19.50 -51.64 -55.27
CA ARG A 54 -18.88 -51.14 -56.51
C ARG A 54 -17.78 -52.10 -57.06
N SER A 55 -17.01 -52.68 -56.13
CA SER A 55 -15.94 -53.63 -56.51
C SER A 55 -16.48 -54.98 -56.99
N SER A 56 -17.67 -55.40 -56.50
CA SER A 56 -18.30 -56.66 -56.89
C SER A 56 -19.08 -56.54 -58.19
N THR A 57 -19.53 -55.32 -58.56
CA THR A 57 -20.36 -55.12 -59.79
C THR A 57 -19.47 -54.79 -61.03
N SER A 58 -18.22 -54.34 -60.81
CA SER A 58 -17.25 -54.07 -61.87
C SER A 58 -16.39 -55.32 -62.05
N GLY A 59 -16.72 -56.15 -63.02
CA GLY A 59 -15.97 -57.38 -63.40
C GLY A 59 -14.55 -57.11 -63.92
N THR A 60 -13.94 -56.07 -63.55
CA THR A 60 -12.53 -55.74 -63.86
C THR A 60 -11.78 -55.61 -62.52
N SER A 61 -10.94 -56.62 -62.29
CA SER A 61 -10.06 -56.66 -61.13
C SER A 61 -9.13 -55.41 -61.11
N THR A 62 -9.65 -54.32 -60.62
CA THR A 62 -8.78 -53.19 -60.29
C THR A 62 -8.06 -53.53 -58.98
N SER A 63 -6.86 -54.12 -59.11
CA SER A 63 -6.01 -54.36 -57.98
C SER A 63 -5.62 -53.02 -57.42
N ILE A 64 -6.29 -52.61 -56.35
CA ILE A 64 -5.88 -51.44 -55.55
C ILE A 64 -4.55 -51.80 -54.92
N ARG A 65 -3.47 -51.34 -55.53
CA ARG A 65 -2.13 -51.46 -54.98
C ARG A 65 -1.98 -50.31 -53.97
N ILE A 66 -1.81 -50.65 -52.71
CA ILE A 66 -1.41 -49.65 -51.72
C ILE A 66 -0.02 -49.18 -52.11
N LEU A 67 0.05 -48.02 -52.73
CA LEU A 67 1.31 -47.41 -53.21
C LEU A 67 2.11 -46.80 -52.09
N ASP A 68 1.46 -46.39 -51.02
CA ASP A 68 2.14 -45.78 -49.88
C ASP A 68 1.41 -46.10 -48.60
N MET A 69 2.13 -46.56 -47.57
CA MET A 69 1.58 -46.66 -46.24
C MET A 69 1.65 -45.24 -45.63
N PRO A 70 0.59 -44.77 -44.96
CA PRO A 70 0.61 -43.49 -44.26
C PRO A 70 1.73 -43.50 -43.22
N SER A 71 2.84 -42.86 -43.49
CA SER A 71 3.89 -42.63 -42.52
C SER A 71 3.62 -41.34 -41.77
N VAL A 72 3.62 -41.43 -40.44
CA VAL A 72 3.61 -40.23 -39.58
C VAL A 72 4.96 -39.56 -39.80
N SER A 73 4.94 -38.33 -40.27
CA SER A 73 6.16 -37.53 -40.42
C SER A 73 6.77 -37.24 -39.03
N ASP A 74 7.98 -37.74 -38.80
CA ASP A 74 8.75 -37.43 -37.60
C ASP A 74 9.18 -35.97 -37.50
N LYS A 75 8.96 -35.21 -38.57
CA LYS A 75 9.27 -33.81 -38.62
C LYS A 75 8.02 -32.94 -38.46
N PRO A 76 8.01 -32.00 -37.53
CA PRO A 76 6.86 -31.11 -37.37
C PRO A 76 6.62 -30.33 -38.68
N ILE A 77 5.35 -30.27 -39.10
CA ILE A 77 4.92 -29.61 -40.35
C ILE A 77 5.24 -28.08 -40.30
N ASN A 78 5.26 -27.51 -39.08
CA ASN A 78 5.54 -26.11 -38.90
C ASN A 78 7.04 -25.86 -38.68
N LYS A 79 7.75 -25.62 -39.78
CA LYS A 79 9.19 -25.28 -39.80
C LYS A 79 9.54 -23.92 -39.19
N ASN A 80 8.53 -23.07 -38.89
CA ASN A 80 8.76 -21.67 -38.52
C ASN A 80 8.60 -21.43 -37.01
N TYR A 81 9.05 -22.38 -36.18
CA TYR A 81 9.02 -22.20 -34.71
C TYR A 81 9.84 -20.98 -34.26
N TYR A 82 10.93 -20.65 -34.98
CA TYR A 82 11.69 -19.43 -34.73
C TYR A 82 10.86 -18.16 -34.99
N PHE A 83 10.09 -18.16 -36.07
CA PHE A 83 9.22 -17.04 -36.39
C PHE A 83 8.12 -16.88 -35.33
N SER A 84 7.49 -17.97 -34.91
CA SER A 84 6.47 -17.95 -33.83
C SER A 84 7.07 -17.50 -32.50
N ALA A 85 8.30 -17.93 -32.18
CA ALA A 85 9.03 -17.48 -30.99
C ALA A 85 9.36 -15.98 -31.04
N LEU A 86 9.77 -15.50 -32.20
CA LEU A 86 10.10 -14.08 -32.42
C LEU A 86 8.86 -13.19 -32.32
N VAL A 87 7.73 -13.64 -32.91
CA VAL A 87 6.45 -12.94 -32.79
C VAL A 87 5.96 -12.96 -31.32
N GLY A 88 6.06 -14.11 -30.64
CA GLY A 88 5.71 -14.20 -29.22
C GLY A 88 6.55 -13.29 -28.33
N LEU A 89 7.86 -13.22 -28.59
CA LEU A 89 8.77 -12.31 -27.90
C LEU A 89 8.40 -10.84 -28.15
N GLY A 90 8.12 -10.49 -29.41
CA GLY A 90 7.72 -9.12 -29.78
C GLY A 90 6.42 -8.68 -29.11
N LEU A 91 5.39 -9.55 -29.15
CA LEU A 91 4.11 -9.29 -28.48
C LEU A 91 4.27 -9.23 -26.97
N GLY A 92 5.06 -10.13 -26.39
CA GLY A 92 5.36 -10.13 -24.95
C GLY A 92 6.05 -8.85 -24.48
N LEU A 93 7.04 -8.37 -25.27
CA LEU A 93 7.73 -7.11 -25.01
C LEU A 93 6.77 -5.91 -25.13
N ALA A 94 5.98 -5.86 -26.19
CA ALA A 94 4.99 -4.80 -26.40
C ALA A 94 3.97 -4.76 -25.26
N PHE A 95 3.44 -5.92 -24.88
CA PHE A 95 2.51 -6.03 -23.73
C PHE A 95 3.18 -5.62 -22.41
N GLY A 96 4.43 -6.03 -22.18
CA GLY A 96 5.22 -5.64 -21.00
C GLY A 96 5.40 -4.12 -20.90
N VAL A 97 5.73 -3.46 -22.01
CA VAL A 97 5.86 -1.99 -22.05
C VAL A 97 4.52 -1.31 -21.74
N VAL A 98 3.44 -1.75 -22.37
CA VAL A 98 2.10 -1.21 -22.11
C VAL A 98 1.73 -1.39 -20.64
N LEU A 99 1.99 -2.58 -20.06
CA LEU A 99 1.70 -2.87 -18.66
C LEU A 99 2.48 -1.95 -17.71
N VAL A 100 3.78 -1.73 -17.98
CA VAL A 100 4.63 -0.82 -17.19
C VAL A 100 4.10 0.61 -17.24
N VAL A 101 3.71 1.10 -18.43
CA VAL A 101 3.15 2.44 -18.59
C VAL A 101 1.83 2.57 -17.82
N VAL A 102 0.93 1.59 -17.96
CA VAL A 102 -0.36 1.58 -17.24
C VAL A 102 -0.15 1.54 -15.73
N LEU A 103 0.73 0.67 -15.23
CA LEU A 103 1.03 0.61 -13.79
C LEU A 103 1.71 1.90 -13.30
N GLY A 104 2.56 2.52 -14.14
CA GLY A 104 3.21 3.78 -13.83
C GLY A 104 2.23 4.96 -13.76
N THR A 105 1.20 5.00 -14.61
CA THR A 105 0.16 6.05 -14.58
C THR A 105 -0.85 5.87 -13.46
N LEU A 106 -1.01 4.64 -12.95
CA LEU A 106 -1.87 4.34 -11.80
C LEU A 106 -1.16 4.54 -10.45
N ASP A 107 0.15 4.78 -10.45
CA ASP A 107 0.92 4.98 -9.22
C ASP A 107 0.96 6.46 -8.82
N ASP A 108 -0.06 6.90 -8.11
CA ASP A 108 -0.23 8.28 -7.59
C ASP A 108 0.67 8.60 -6.38
N ARG A 109 1.71 7.82 -6.13
CA ARG A 109 2.61 8.08 -5.00
C ARG A 109 3.50 9.27 -5.31
N ILE A 110 3.65 10.14 -4.32
CA ILE A 110 4.63 11.23 -4.35
C ILE A 110 6.04 10.62 -4.33
N LYS A 111 6.80 10.78 -5.40
CA LYS A 111 8.15 10.22 -5.57
C LYS A 111 9.24 11.29 -5.64
N SER A 112 8.86 12.51 -5.98
CA SER A 112 9.82 13.59 -6.19
C SER A 112 9.36 14.93 -5.60
N ALA A 113 10.30 15.85 -5.45
CA ALA A 113 10.03 17.24 -5.09
C ALA A 113 9.07 17.90 -6.09
N GLN A 114 9.24 17.59 -7.37
CA GLN A 114 8.43 18.13 -8.46
C GLN A 114 6.97 17.67 -8.37
N ASP A 115 6.72 16.47 -7.85
CA ASP A 115 5.34 15.98 -7.66
C ASP A 115 4.61 16.81 -6.58
N VAL A 116 5.32 17.23 -5.52
CA VAL A 116 4.73 18.09 -4.47
C VAL A 116 4.45 19.48 -5.00
N GLU A 117 5.42 20.11 -5.64
CA GLU A 117 5.29 21.48 -6.14
C GLU A 117 4.37 21.57 -7.35
N GLY A 118 4.50 20.62 -8.29
CA GLY A 118 3.72 20.62 -9.52
C GLY A 118 2.27 20.17 -9.36
N SER A 119 2.03 19.10 -8.57
CA SER A 119 0.69 18.52 -8.42
C SER A 119 -0.10 19.13 -7.27
N LEU A 120 0.55 19.50 -6.17
CA LEU A 120 -0.11 20.03 -4.99
C LEU A 120 0.00 21.55 -4.88
N GLY A 121 0.88 22.20 -5.66
CA GLY A 121 1.12 23.64 -5.59
C GLY A 121 1.69 24.11 -4.24
N LEU A 122 2.27 23.19 -3.45
CA LEU A 122 2.84 23.48 -2.14
C LEU A 122 4.36 23.57 -2.22
N PRO A 123 5.00 24.59 -1.61
CA PRO A 123 6.45 24.69 -1.60
C PRO A 123 7.06 23.55 -0.78
N LEU A 124 8.02 22.84 -1.36
CA LEU A 124 8.80 21.86 -0.63
C LEU A 124 9.85 22.53 0.23
N ILE A 125 9.74 22.42 1.56
CA ILE A 125 10.68 23.01 2.51
C ILE A 125 11.92 22.12 2.69
N GLY A 126 11.76 20.80 2.62
CA GLY A 126 12.85 19.85 2.73
C GLY A 126 12.39 18.40 2.74
N THR A 127 13.34 17.49 2.64
CA THR A 127 13.11 16.05 2.68
C THR A 127 13.93 15.41 3.78
N ILE A 128 13.31 14.56 4.59
CA ILE A 128 13.99 13.82 5.65
C ILE A 128 14.05 12.35 5.22
N PRO A 129 15.24 11.74 5.16
CA PRO A 129 15.36 10.32 4.81
C PRO A 129 14.72 9.44 5.87
N ARG A 130 14.38 8.23 5.50
CA ARG A 130 13.83 7.24 6.45
C ARG A 130 14.89 6.87 7.48
N VAL A 131 14.62 7.21 8.72
CA VAL A 131 15.49 6.89 9.86
C VAL A 131 15.21 5.46 10.32
N VAL A 132 16.24 4.62 10.32
CA VAL A 132 16.15 3.19 10.72
C VAL A 132 16.59 3.01 12.19
N THR A 133 16.81 4.06 12.91
CA THR A 133 17.30 4.05 14.30
C THR A 133 16.22 3.50 15.27
N THR A 134 16.67 2.98 16.39
CA THR A 134 15.87 2.45 17.51
C THR A 134 14.73 3.38 17.93
N ALA A 135 13.62 2.80 18.38
CA ALA A 135 12.46 3.55 18.88
C ALA A 135 12.77 4.24 20.24
N GLY A 136 11.95 5.23 20.62
CA GLY A 136 12.02 5.87 21.93
C GLY A 136 12.71 7.26 21.92
N PRO A 137 13.18 7.73 23.09
CA PRO A 137 13.73 9.08 23.27
C PRO A 137 14.89 9.42 22.32
N ASP A 138 15.71 8.44 22.00
CA ASP A 138 16.84 8.60 21.07
C ASP A 138 16.39 8.99 19.66
N ARG A 139 15.23 8.49 19.22
CA ARG A 139 14.64 8.84 17.92
C ARG A 139 13.94 10.19 17.98
N ALA A 140 13.23 10.47 19.06
CA ALA A 140 12.49 11.72 19.24
C ALA A 140 13.43 12.93 19.38
N LEU A 141 14.65 12.72 19.90
CA LEU A 141 15.69 13.73 20.07
C LEU A 141 16.97 13.36 19.27
N LEU A 142 16.79 12.86 18.05
CA LEU A 142 17.90 12.41 17.21
C LEU A 142 18.96 13.50 17.02
N ALA A 143 18.54 14.73 16.81
CA ALA A 143 19.43 15.87 16.63
C ALA A 143 20.26 16.21 17.89
N ARG A 144 19.92 15.65 19.07
CA ARG A 144 20.72 15.83 20.29
C ARG A 144 22.01 15.02 20.29
N GLN A 145 21.95 13.80 19.72
CA GLN A 145 23.03 12.83 19.80
C GLN A 145 23.81 12.69 18.49
N ASP A 146 23.33 13.33 17.42
CA ASP A 146 23.89 13.28 16.04
C ASP A 146 24.16 11.83 15.55
N LYS A 147 23.37 10.86 16.06
CA LYS A 147 23.51 9.44 15.73
C LYS A 147 23.23 9.14 14.26
N ASP A 148 22.34 9.92 13.63
CA ASP A 148 22.08 9.87 12.19
C ASP A 148 22.31 11.27 11.61
N ARG A 149 23.54 11.45 11.19
CA ARG A 149 24.01 12.74 10.67
C ARG A 149 23.20 13.22 9.47
N ILE A 150 22.80 12.30 8.59
CA ILE A 150 22.05 12.66 7.37
C ILE A 150 20.65 13.18 7.74
N ALA A 151 19.96 12.49 8.63
CA ALA A 151 18.65 12.93 9.09
C ALA A 151 18.75 14.23 9.92
N THR A 152 19.76 14.37 10.76
CA THR A 152 20.00 15.60 11.53
C THR A 152 20.25 16.81 10.61
N GLU A 153 21.10 16.66 9.59
CA GLU A 153 21.36 17.71 8.60
C GLU A 153 20.11 18.04 7.78
N ALA A 154 19.27 17.05 7.47
CA ALA A 154 18.01 17.30 6.79
C ALA A 154 17.07 18.18 7.64
N VAL A 155 16.97 17.93 8.94
CA VAL A 155 16.17 18.78 9.86
C VAL A 155 16.79 20.19 9.99
N ARG A 156 18.13 20.31 10.07
CA ARG A 156 18.82 21.62 10.07
C ARG A 156 18.57 22.41 8.79
N SER A 157 18.56 21.73 7.65
CA SER A 157 18.20 22.34 6.37
C SER A 157 16.79 22.92 6.37
N ILE A 158 15.81 22.16 6.93
CA ILE A 158 14.44 22.64 7.10
C ILE A 158 14.40 23.88 8.02
N TYR A 159 15.09 23.84 9.15
CA TYR A 159 15.21 25.02 10.04
C TYR A 159 15.74 26.24 9.28
N SER A 160 16.83 26.07 8.53
CA SER A 160 17.43 27.15 7.75
C SER A 160 16.46 27.69 6.69
N ALA A 161 15.76 26.81 5.99
CA ALA A 161 14.76 27.20 5.00
C ALA A 161 13.61 28.01 5.64
N LEU A 162 13.13 27.63 6.82
CA LEU A 162 12.12 28.38 7.57
C LEU A 162 12.61 29.75 7.99
N LYS A 163 13.85 29.86 8.44
CA LYS A 163 14.44 31.16 8.89
C LYS A 163 14.71 32.13 7.74
N VAL A 164 15.10 31.62 6.58
CA VAL A 164 15.40 32.45 5.40
C VAL A 164 14.14 32.87 4.65
N ASN A 165 13.06 32.12 4.75
CA ASN A 165 11.82 32.42 4.05
C ASN A 165 11.11 33.64 4.68
N PRO A 166 10.97 34.78 3.99
CA PRO A 166 10.39 36.00 4.57
C PRO A 166 8.95 35.84 5.05
N ALA A 167 8.18 34.91 4.42
CA ALA A 167 6.79 34.68 4.75
C ALA A 167 6.63 34.02 6.13
N VAL A 168 7.59 33.22 6.57
CA VAL A 168 7.52 32.43 7.81
C VAL A 168 8.62 32.76 8.83
N ALA A 169 9.65 33.55 8.47
CA ALA A 169 10.76 33.86 9.33
C ALA A 169 10.34 34.56 10.64
N LYS A 170 9.21 35.25 10.65
CA LYS A 170 8.63 35.93 11.83
C LYS A 170 7.56 35.07 12.54
N ALA A 171 7.24 33.91 12.02
CA ALA A 171 6.25 33.01 12.63
C ALA A 171 6.80 32.47 13.96
N ARG A 172 5.97 32.53 14.98
CA ARG A 172 6.29 32.00 16.33
C ARG A 172 5.58 30.70 16.64
N VAL A 173 4.54 30.36 15.87
CA VAL A 173 3.75 29.14 16.03
C VAL A 173 3.77 28.37 14.72
N PHE A 174 4.20 27.14 14.80
CA PHE A 174 4.26 26.21 13.68
C PHE A 174 3.32 25.01 13.95
N LEU A 175 2.46 24.69 13.00
CA LEU A 175 1.63 23.51 13.04
C LEU A 175 2.26 22.41 12.20
N VAL A 176 2.59 21.28 12.82
CA VAL A 176 3.10 20.09 12.14
C VAL A 176 1.97 19.05 12.07
N THR A 177 1.57 18.71 10.88
CA THR A 177 0.49 17.73 10.64
C THR A 177 0.90 16.70 9.60
N SER A 178 0.08 15.66 9.43
CA SER A 178 0.26 14.62 8.41
C SER A 178 -1.09 14.08 7.96
N THR A 179 -1.14 13.47 6.77
CA THR A 179 -2.37 12.91 6.18
C THR A 179 -2.75 11.59 6.81
N ARG A 180 -1.75 10.81 7.27
CA ARG A 180 -1.94 9.49 7.87
C ARG A 180 -1.20 9.38 9.21
N PRO A 181 -1.65 8.49 10.09
CA PRO A 181 -0.89 8.11 11.28
C PRO A 181 0.48 7.55 10.91
N SER A 182 1.47 7.75 11.80
CA SER A 182 2.83 7.19 11.65
C SER A 182 3.68 7.72 10.48
N GLU A 183 3.31 8.84 9.85
CA GLU A 183 4.12 9.51 8.81
C GLU A 183 5.29 10.31 9.37
N GLY A 184 5.45 10.37 10.69
CA GLY A 184 6.59 11.01 11.33
C GLY A 184 6.35 12.44 11.83
N LYS A 185 5.09 12.93 11.91
CA LYS A 185 4.78 14.28 12.42
C LYS A 185 5.45 14.58 13.78
N THR A 186 5.35 13.66 14.74
CA THR A 186 5.98 13.82 16.07
C THR A 186 7.50 13.87 15.97
N PHE A 187 8.10 12.99 15.15
CA PHE A 187 9.53 12.98 14.90
C PHE A 187 10.02 14.32 14.33
N VAL A 188 9.33 14.85 13.31
CA VAL A 188 9.68 16.12 12.70
C VAL A 188 9.51 17.27 13.70
N ALA A 189 8.38 17.32 14.40
CA ALA A 189 8.09 18.37 15.36
C ALA A 189 9.12 18.43 16.50
N THR A 190 9.46 17.30 17.12
CA THR A 190 10.39 17.25 18.25
C THR A 190 11.83 17.55 17.83
N ASN A 191 12.30 17.00 16.70
CA ASN A 191 13.66 17.27 16.23
C ASN A 191 13.82 18.69 15.69
N LEU A 192 12.82 19.24 15.01
CA LEU A 192 12.84 20.63 14.58
C LEU A 192 12.84 21.59 15.79
N ALA A 193 12.00 21.33 16.79
CA ALA A 193 11.97 22.09 18.04
C ALA A 193 13.31 22.05 18.76
N LEU A 194 13.98 20.90 18.77
CA LEU A 194 15.31 20.77 19.34
C LEU A 194 16.34 21.61 18.58
N ILE A 195 16.29 21.64 17.25
CA ILE A 195 17.20 22.53 16.47
C ILE A 195 16.93 23.99 16.77
N PHE A 196 15.67 24.43 16.87
CA PHE A 196 15.35 25.78 17.31
C PHE A 196 15.93 26.08 18.69
N ALA A 197 15.78 25.18 19.66
CA ALA A 197 16.33 25.36 21.02
C ALA A 197 17.86 25.41 21.04
N GLN A 198 18.55 24.61 20.21
CA GLN A 198 20.02 24.68 20.05
C GLN A 198 20.52 26.02 19.52
N HIS A 199 19.67 26.79 18.83
CA HIS A 199 19.98 28.15 18.38
C HIS A 199 19.56 29.24 19.39
N SER A 200 19.52 28.90 20.68
CA SER A 200 19.23 29.81 21.80
C SER A 200 17.79 30.35 21.80
N GLU A 201 16.85 29.66 21.18
CA GLU A 201 15.44 29.97 21.25
C GLU A 201 14.79 29.20 22.39
N ARG A 202 13.80 29.79 23.07
CA ARG A 202 12.94 29.04 24.01
C ARG A 202 11.80 28.44 23.25
N VAL A 203 11.71 27.13 23.24
CA VAL A 203 10.75 26.38 22.42
C VAL A 203 9.81 25.57 23.30
N LEU A 204 8.53 25.59 22.96
CA LEU A 204 7.52 24.72 23.54
C LEU A 204 6.94 23.81 22.45
N VAL A 205 7.04 22.51 22.64
CA VAL A 205 6.29 21.54 21.84
C VAL A 205 4.97 21.25 22.52
N ILE A 206 3.86 21.46 21.82
CA ILE A 206 2.51 21.14 22.31
C ILE A 206 2.02 19.90 21.56
N ASP A 207 1.74 18.82 22.27
CA ASP A 207 1.08 17.66 21.69
C ASP A 207 -0.41 17.94 21.56
N ALA A 208 -0.86 18.25 20.36
CA ALA A 208 -2.26 18.48 20.03
C ALA A 208 -2.93 17.24 19.40
N ASP A 209 -2.23 16.11 19.30
CA ASP A 209 -2.81 14.84 18.89
C ASP A 209 -3.52 14.16 20.08
N LEU A 210 -4.66 14.72 20.45
CA LEU A 210 -5.45 14.26 21.58
C LEU A 210 -6.05 12.86 21.41
N ARG A 211 -6.01 12.31 20.18
CA ARG A 211 -6.53 10.97 19.86
C ARG A 211 -5.48 9.88 20.04
N LEU A 212 -4.27 10.16 19.58
CA LEU A 212 -3.13 9.23 19.63
C LEU A 212 -1.89 9.99 20.11
N PRO A 213 -1.87 10.47 21.36
CA PRO A 213 -0.78 11.26 21.89
C PRO A 213 0.52 10.45 21.85
N ASN A 214 1.56 11.04 21.29
CA ASN A 214 2.83 10.33 21.11
C ASN A 214 4.07 11.15 21.48
N VAL A 215 3.95 12.42 21.74
CA VAL A 215 5.12 13.25 22.13
C VAL A 215 5.70 12.79 23.46
N GLY A 216 4.86 12.66 24.50
CA GLY A 216 5.29 12.19 25.82
C GLY A 216 5.94 10.80 25.77
N PRO A 217 5.26 9.77 25.28
CA PRO A 217 5.83 8.42 25.14
C PRO A 217 7.10 8.39 24.28
N SER A 218 7.18 9.18 23.21
CA SER A 218 8.38 9.26 22.36
C SER A 218 9.58 9.87 23.06
N LEU A 219 9.34 10.76 24.02
CA LEU A 219 10.39 11.40 24.81
C LEU A 219 10.69 10.67 26.13
N GLY A 220 9.99 9.56 26.40
CA GLY A 220 10.26 8.70 27.56
C GLY A 220 9.59 9.17 28.85
N PHE A 221 8.61 10.07 28.78
CA PHE A 221 7.85 10.46 29.97
C PHE A 221 6.37 10.13 29.82
N THR A 222 5.79 9.60 30.89
CA THR A 222 4.41 9.15 30.98
C THR A 222 3.77 9.81 32.21
N GLY A 223 3.66 11.14 32.17
CA GLY A 223 3.00 11.88 33.24
C GLY A 223 1.50 12.04 32.96
N ASP A 224 0.68 12.07 34.01
CA ASP A 224 -0.75 12.35 33.90
C ASP A 224 -1.05 13.84 33.70
N ALA A 225 -0.13 14.71 34.05
CA ALA A 225 -0.24 16.15 33.81
C ALA A 225 -0.05 16.49 32.35
N GLY A 226 -0.82 17.42 31.83
CA GLY A 226 -0.77 17.82 30.43
C GLY A 226 -1.98 18.64 30.01
N LEU A 227 -2.10 18.82 28.71
CA LEU A 227 -3.14 19.64 28.06
C LEU A 227 -4.54 19.28 28.50
N SER A 228 -4.85 17.98 28.62
CA SER A 228 -6.20 17.50 29.01
C SER A 228 -6.58 17.93 30.43
N ARG A 229 -5.68 17.74 31.40
CA ARG A 229 -5.97 18.12 32.79
C ARG A 229 -5.98 19.63 33.00
N TRP A 230 -5.11 20.36 32.31
CA TRP A 230 -5.15 21.82 32.28
C TRP A 230 -6.48 22.32 31.70
N PHE A 231 -6.93 21.75 30.62
CA PHE A 231 -8.19 22.14 29.98
C PHE A 231 -9.38 21.95 30.91
N ASN A 232 -9.39 20.87 31.67
CA ASN A 232 -10.42 20.56 32.70
C ASN A 232 -10.29 21.45 33.95
N GLY A 233 -9.22 22.23 34.08
CA GLY A 233 -8.98 23.06 35.28
C GLY A 233 -8.42 22.30 36.47
N GLU A 234 -7.91 21.09 36.27
CA GLU A 234 -7.37 20.22 37.32
C GLU A 234 -5.94 20.61 37.73
N VAL A 235 -5.18 21.18 36.78
CA VAL A 235 -3.80 21.64 37.00
C VAL A 235 -3.58 23.01 36.35
N SER A 236 -2.60 23.77 36.84
CA SER A 236 -2.19 25.02 36.19
C SER A 236 -1.48 24.72 34.85
N LEU A 237 -1.41 25.71 33.96
CA LEU A 237 -0.67 25.55 32.69
C LEU A 237 0.83 25.30 32.95
N ASP A 238 1.39 25.97 33.97
CA ASP A 238 2.79 25.81 34.34
C ASP A 238 3.11 24.41 34.89
N ASP A 239 2.18 23.79 35.60
CA ASP A 239 2.30 22.40 36.10
C ASP A 239 2.05 21.36 35.01
N ALA A 240 1.33 21.73 33.96
CA ALA A 240 1.08 20.86 32.81
C ALA A 240 2.30 20.79 31.87
N ILE A 241 3.19 21.78 31.90
CA ILE A 241 4.36 21.85 31.05
C ILE A 241 5.54 21.10 31.69
N VAL A 242 6.07 20.12 30.98
CA VAL A 242 7.34 19.45 31.32
C VAL A 242 8.49 20.34 30.85
N ARG A 243 9.29 20.83 31.80
CA ARG A 243 10.35 21.77 31.51
C ARG A 243 11.67 21.07 31.27
N ASP A 244 12.54 21.73 30.47
CA ASP A 244 13.92 21.31 30.23
C ASP A 244 14.08 19.87 29.78
N VAL A 245 13.20 19.40 28.91
CA VAL A 245 13.34 18.07 28.26
C VAL A 245 14.66 18.00 27.49
N ALA A 246 15.07 19.14 26.93
CA ALA A 246 16.42 19.44 26.47
C ALA A 246 16.68 20.91 26.74
N PRO A 247 17.96 21.40 26.76
CA PRO A 247 18.26 22.79 26.99
C PRO A 247 17.43 23.69 26.06
N GLY A 248 16.60 24.57 26.66
CA GLY A 248 15.71 25.46 25.93
C GLY A 248 14.45 24.86 25.35
N LEU A 249 14.20 23.57 25.55
CA LEU A 249 13.05 22.86 25.04
C LEU A 249 12.12 22.40 26.17
N ASP A 250 10.92 22.95 26.21
CA ASP A 250 9.81 22.53 27.09
C ASP A 250 8.77 21.74 26.25
N VAL A 251 7.96 20.95 26.92
CA VAL A 251 6.92 20.13 26.27
C VAL A 251 5.60 20.21 27.05
N LEU A 252 4.51 20.48 26.38
CA LEU A 252 3.17 20.31 26.90
C LEU A 252 2.56 19.02 26.29
N PRO A 253 2.63 17.90 27.01
CA PRO A 253 2.05 16.64 26.53
C PRO A 253 0.52 16.69 26.67
N VAL A 254 -0.18 15.74 26.05
CA VAL A 254 -1.63 15.58 26.26
C VAL A 254 -1.94 15.22 27.70
N GLY A 255 -1.08 14.43 28.35
CA GLY A 255 -1.35 13.81 29.65
C GLY A 255 -2.32 12.64 29.51
N ILE A 256 -3.39 12.64 30.31
CA ILE A 256 -4.42 11.62 30.24
C ILE A 256 -5.22 11.77 28.94
N SER A 257 -5.65 10.63 28.35
CA SER A 257 -6.45 10.62 27.11
C SER A 257 -7.70 11.51 27.22
N CYS A 258 -7.93 12.32 26.22
CA CYS A 258 -9.06 13.25 26.16
C CYS A 258 -10.31 12.56 25.61
N LYS A 259 -11.44 12.66 26.33
CA LYS A 259 -12.72 12.08 25.88
C LYS A 259 -13.27 12.78 24.62
N ASN A 260 -13.09 14.11 24.52
CA ASN A 260 -13.63 14.93 23.42
C ASN A 260 -12.55 15.81 22.79
N PRO A 261 -11.67 15.27 21.93
CA PRO A 261 -10.57 16.00 21.30
C PRO A 261 -11.00 17.28 20.55
N THR A 262 -12.09 17.18 19.79
CA THR A 262 -12.62 18.29 19.01
C THR A 262 -13.09 19.46 19.87
N GLN A 263 -13.64 19.18 21.04
CA GLN A 263 -14.09 20.21 21.97
C GLN A 263 -12.91 21.01 22.53
N VAL A 264 -11.80 20.36 22.85
CA VAL A 264 -10.60 21.02 23.37
C VAL A 264 -10.01 21.97 22.34
N ILE A 265 -9.80 21.49 21.12
CA ILE A 265 -9.14 22.28 20.07
C ILE A 265 -9.99 23.47 19.62
N ASN A 266 -11.31 23.31 19.52
CA ASN A 266 -12.22 24.35 19.07
C ASN A 266 -12.64 25.33 20.21
N HIS A 267 -12.20 25.09 21.44
CA HIS A 267 -12.58 25.94 22.56
C HIS A 267 -11.73 27.23 22.58
N PRO A 268 -12.31 28.40 22.83
CA PRO A 268 -11.57 29.67 22.91
C PRO A 268 -10.38 29.63 23.88
N LYS A 269 -10.52 28.93 25.01
CA LYS A 269 -9.46 28.72 26.01
C LYS A 269 -8.17 28.16 25.40
N PHE A 270 -8.26 27.30 24.35
CA PHE A 270 -7.11 26.76 23.68
C PHE A 270 -6.35 27.83 22.87
N LEU A 271 -7.06 28.69 22.17
CA LEU A 271 -6.46 29.82 21.43
C LEU A 271 -5.87 30.83 22.38
N GLU A 272 -6.56 31.17 23.47
CA GLU A 272 -6.05 32.08 24.52
C GLU A 272 -4.76 31.54 25.15
N MET A 273 -4.66 30.23 25.37
CA MET A 273 -3.44 29.57 25.82
C MET A 273 -2.30 29.77 24.84
N ILE A 274 -2.52 29.51 23.54
CA ILE A 274 -1.51 29.69 22.51
C ILE A 274 -1.03 31.17 22.46
N ASP A 275 -1.96 32.11 22.50
CA ASP A 275 -1.63 33.53 22.49
C ASP A 275 -0.84 33.97 23.73
N GLY A 276 -1.20 33.47 24.90
CA GLY A 276 -0.45 33.70 26.14
C GLY A 276 0.95 33.11 26.13
N LEU A 277 1.14 31.96 25.46
CA LEU A 277 2.45 31.29 25.33
C LEU A 277 3.38 31.99 24.32
N ARG A 278 2.85 32.71 23.32
CA ARG A 278 3.65 33.42 22.30
C ARG A 278 4.65 34.44 22.90
N GLY A 279 4.30 35.00 24.04
CA GLY A 279 5.19 35.93 24.74
C GLY A 279 6.32 35.26 25.54
N ARG A 280 6.17 33.98 25.85
CA ARG A 280 7.09 33.18 26.69
C ARG A 280 8.05 32.35 25.88
N TYR A 281 7.65 31.99 24.69
CA TYR A 281 8.37 31.10 23.77
C TYR A 281 8.58 31.75 22.41
#